data_a47e8f7852c162a8913ee90b0036bae6
#
_entry.id   a47e8f7852c162a8913ee90b0036bae6
#
_cell.length_a   1.000
_cell.length_b   1.000
_cell.length_c   1.000
_cell.angle_alpha   90.00
_cell.angle_beta   90.00
_cell.angle_gamma   90.00
#
_symmetry.space_group_name_H-M   'P 1'
#
loop_
_entity.id
_entity.type
_entity.pdbx_description
1 polymer ?
#
loop_
_entity_poly.entity_id
_entity_poly.type
_entity_poly.pdbx_seq_one_letter_code
_entity_poly.pdbx_strand_id
1 'polypeptide(L)'
;DQVKIVEDSLIKNGSFNAGLSGYEFYKYSDGLASIVVDSLTENNAADITINSTGDADWYIQLKQNNVALEKDQWYHLKFDVKSNLARKIMYAIQRDGSSDNDWTPYTGSRIIDLAGDGQYQNISYDFKMSCDTDMKAILSFTLGAVDGQAIDQKHRICFDNISLEKIDAPEIDEPV
;
A
#
# COMPACT_ATOMS: atom_id res chain seq x y z
N ASP A 1 -21.96 -10.47 -9.25
CA ASP A 1 -21.33 -9.44 -10.08
C ASP A 1 -21.38 -8.11 -9.35
N GLN A 2 -20.43 -7.91 -8.46
CA GLN A 2 -20.33 -6.62 -7.78
C GLN A 2 -19.44 -5.70 -8.59
N VAL A 3 -20.04 -4.66 -9.16
CA VAL A 3 -19.31 -3.55 -9.73
C VAL A 3 -18.51 -2.92 -8.57
N LYS A 4 -17.19 -2.96 -8.66
CA LYS A 4 -16.33 -2.27 -7.71
C LYS A 4 -16.49 -0.76 -7.93
N ILE A 5 -17.41 -0.15 -7.19
CA ILE A 5 -17.53 1.30 -7.19
C ILE A 5 -16.54 1.84 -6.16
N VAL A 6 -15.43 2.38 -6.64
CA VAL A 6 -14.49 3.15 -5.81
C VAL A 6 -14.79 4.63 -6.04
N GLU A 7 -16.08 5.00 -5.83
CA GLU A 7 -16.47 6.39 -5.83
C GLU A 7 -16.02 7.01 -4.51
N ASP A 8 -15.55 8.22 -4.56
CA ASP A 8 -15.09 9.04 -3.42
C ASP A 8 -13.79 8.60 -2.76
N SER A 9 -13.09 7.60 -3.32
CA SER A 9 -11.74 7.27 -2.84
C SER A 9 -10.71 8.31 -3.28
N LEU A 10 -9.81 8.66 -2.36
CA LEU A 10 -8.64 9.50 -2.66
C LEU A 10 -7.53 8.72 -3.36
N ILE A 11 -7.63 7.39 -3.42
CA ILE A 11 -6.75 6.53 -4.21
C ILE A 11 -7.40 6.32 -5.58
N LYS A 12 -6.66 6.62 -6.63
CA LYS A 12 -7.10 6.42 -8.00
C LYS A 12 -6.77 5.01 -8.46
N ASN A 13 -7.67 4.44 -9.28
CA ASN A 13 -7.46 3.12 -9.87
C ASN A 13 -7.16 2.04 -8.82
N GLY A 14 -7.86 2.08 -7.69
CA GLY A 14 -7.63 1.15 -6.59
C GLY A 14 -8.00 -0.30 -6.92
N SER A 15 -8.87 -0.51 -7.93
CA SER A 15 -9.27 -1.82 -8.43
C SER A 15 -8.40 -2.33 -9.58
N PHE A 16 -7.42 -1.54 -10.03
CA PHE A 16 -6.55 -1.85 -11.17
C PHE A 16 -7.29 -2.09 -12.49
N ASN A 17 -8.52 -1.59 -12.63
CA ASN A 17 -9.29 -1.71 -13.87
C ASN A 17 -8.65 -0.94 -15.04
N ALA A 18 -7.82 0.05 -14.76
CA ALA A 18 -7.04 0.82 -15.73
C ALA A 18 -5.56 0.38 -15.74
N GLY A 19 -5.27 -0.89 -15.52
CA GLY A 19 -3.90 -1.39 -15.43
C GLY A 19 -3.16 -0.78 -14.26
N LEU A 20 -1.96 -0.27 -14.51
CA LEU A 20 -1.12 0.38 -13.50
C LEU A 20 -1.22 1.91 -13.52
N SER A 21 -2.20 2.46 -14.23
CA SER A 21 -2.38 3.92 -14.30
C SER A 21 -2.45 4.54 -12.89
N GLY A 22 -1.64 5.56 -12.66
CA GLY A 22 -1.54 6.25 -11.37
C GLY A 22 -0.54 5.64 -10.38
N TYR A 23 0.02 4.48 -10.70
CA TYR A 23 1.00 3.81 -9.85
C TYR A 23 2.41 3.91 -10.42
N GLU A 24 3.39 3.89 -9.50
CA GLU A 24 4.81 3.75 -9.80
C GLU A 24 5.31 2.47 -9.13
N PHE A 25 6.03 1.64 -9.88
CA PHE A 25 6.73 0.48 -9.33
C PHE A 25 8.22 0.76 -9.29
N TYR A 26 8.74 0.96 -8.08
CA TYR A 26 10.12 1.38 -7.85
C TYR A 26 10.97 0.19 -7.43
N LYS A 27 12.16 0.08 -8.05
CA LYS A 27 13.15 -0.92 -7.70
C LYS A 27 14.52 -0.25 -7.59
N TYR A 28 15.33 -0.71 -6.66
CA TYR A 28 16.66 -0.17 -6.43
C TYR A 28 17.64 -1.28 -6.09
N SER A 29 18.92 -1.13 -6.53
CA SER A 29 20.03 -2.02 -6.22
C SER A 29 19.72 -3.49 -6.58
N ASP A 30 19.85 -4.40 -5.61
CA ASP A 30 19.62 -5.83 -5.75
C ASP A 30 18.18 -6.26 -5.43
N GLY A 31 17.27 -5.32 -5.31
CA GLY A 31 15.83 -5.62 -5.33
C GLY A 31 15.38 -6.00 -6.74
N LEU A 32 15.01 -7.26 -6.93
CA LEU A 32 14.65 -7.83 -8.24
C LEU A 32 13.19 -8.25 -8.24
N ALA A 33 12.38 -7.55 -9.02
CA ALA A 33 10.95 -7.80 -9.06
C ALA A 33 10.35 -7.29 -10.36
N SER A 34 9.13 -7.76 -10.67
CA SER A 34 8.32 -7.29 -11.79
C SER A 34 6.85 -7.20 -11.38
N ILE A 35 6.07 -6.43 -12.12
CA ILE A 35 4.65 -6.23 -11.84
C ILE A 35 3.86 -6.33 -13.15
N VAL A 36 2.71 -7.00 -13.07
CA VAL A 36 1.71 -7.01 -14.13
C VAL A 36 0.33 -6.84 -13.50
N VAL A 37 -0.63 -6.34 -14.29
CA VAL A 37 -2.04 -6.42 -13.90
C VAL A 37 -2.64 -7.61 -14.62
N ASP A 38 -3.19 -8.55 -13.83
CA ASP A 38 -3.86 -9.72 -14.38
C ASP A 38 -5.23 -9.30 -14.93
N SER A 39 -5.31 -9.22 -16.26
CA SER A 39 -6.53 -8.87 -16.99
C SER A 39 -7.31 -10.08 -17.47
N LEU A 40 -6.84 -11.29 -17.19
CA LEU A 40 -7.46 -12.53 -17.65
C LEU A 40 -8.58 -13.02 -16.74
N THR A 41 -8.66 -12.49 -15.51
CA THR A 41 -9.74 -12.77 -14.57
C THR A 41 -10.66 -11.56 -14.45
N GLU A 42 -11.91 -11.78 -14.07
CA GLU A 42 -12.89 -10.69 -13.89
C GLU A 42 -12.49 -9.68 -12.83
N ASN A 43 -11.45 -9.99 -12.05
CA ASN A 43 -10.90 -9.12 -11.02
C ASN A 43 -9.45 -8.79 -11.35
N ASN A 44 -9.23 -7.62 -11.94
CA ASN A 44 -7.89 -7.12 -12.12
C ASN A 44 -7.21 -6.92 -10.75
N ALA A 45 -5.95 -7.30 -10.65
CA ALA A 45 -5.14 -7.11 -9.46
C ALA A 45 -3.70 -6.79 -9.86
N ALA A 46 -3.00 -6.06 -9.02
CA ALA A 46 -1.56 -5.88 -9.20
C ALA A 46 -0.85 -7.16 -8.76
N ASP A 47 -0.21 -7.85 -9.69
CA ASP A 47 0.49 -9.10 -9.45
C ASP A 47 1.99 -8.85 -9.51
N ILE A 48 2.64 -8.91 -8.36
CA ILE A 48 4.06 -8.61 -8.19
C ILE A 48 4.82 -9.91 -7.99
N THR A 49 5.78 -10.17 -8.89
CA THR A 49 6.73 -11.27 -8.73
C THR A 49 8.02 -10.72 -8.13
N ILE A 50 8.44 -11.26 -7.00
CA ILE A 50 9.68 -10.89 -6.33
C ILE A 50 10.66 -12.05 -6.48
N ASN A 51 11.82 -11.77 -7.10
CA ASN A 51 12.90 -12.74 -7.25
C ASN A 51 13.91 -12.62 -6.11
N SER A 52 14.15 -11.40 -5.63
CA SER A 52 14.98 -11.09 -4.46
C SER A 52 14.56 -9.77 -3.87
N THR A 53 14.43 -9.70 -2.55
CA THR A 53 14.10 -8.44 -1.86
C THR A 53 15.25 -7.44 -1.85
N GLY A 54 16.49 -7.88 -2.04
CA GLY A 54 17.66 -7.08 -1.71
C GLY A 54 17.80 -6.90 -0.20
N ASP A 55 18.65 -5.96 0.21
CA ASP A 55 19.08 -5.81 1.61
C ASP A 55 18.30 -4.75 2.39
N ALA A 56 17.48 -3.95 1.74
CA ALA A 56 16.69 -2.90 2.40
C ALA A 56 15.20 -3.00 2.04
N ASP A 57 14.37 -2.54 2.97
CA ASP A 57 12.91 -2.60 2.81
C ASP A 57 12.42 -1.78 1.60
N TRP A 58 13.00 -0.60 1.37
CA TRP A 58 12.59 0.34 0.32
C TRP A 58 13.11 -0.01 -1.08
N TYR A 59 13.87 -1.08 -1.25
CA TYR A 59 14.41 -1.50 -2.55
C TYR A 59 13.34 -1.97 -3.53
N ILE A 60 12.15 -2.34 -3.04
CA ILE A 60 11.00 -2.64 -3.88
C ILE A 60 9.79 -1.91 -3.29
N GLN A 61 9.14 -1.06 -4.09
CA GLN A 61 7.96 -0.32 -3.63
C GLN A 61 6.90 -0.23 -4.73
N LEU A 62 5.65 -0.42 -4.35
CA LEU A 62 4.50 0.00 -5.15
C LEU A 62 3.96 1.29 -4.54
N LYS A 63 3.87 2.36 -5.34
CA LYS A 63 3.53 3.69 -4.84
C LYS A 63 2.42 4.35 -5.66
N GLN A 64 1.65 5.21 -5.01
CA GLN A 64 0.77 6.18 -5.67
C GLN A 64 0.99 7.56 -5.08
N ASN A 65 1.24 8.56 -5.94
CA ASN A 65 1.49 9.95 -5.57
C ASN A 65 0.17 10.74 -5.50
N ASN A 66 0.27 11.99 -5.03
CA ASN A 66 -0.82 12.95 -5.01
C ASN A 66 -2.02 12.50 -4.17
N VAL A 67 -1.74 11.86 -3.05
CA VAL A 67 -2.74 11.53 -2.05
C VAL A 67 -2.96 12.74 -1.17
N ALA A 68 -4.18 13.31 -1.19
CA ALA A 68 -4.49 14.56 -0.51
C ALA A 68 -4.91 14.29 0.94
N LEU A 69 -4.11 14.72 1.90
CA LEU A 69 -4.40 14.60 3.33
C LEU A 69 -4.55 15.98 3.97
N GLU A 70 -5.71 16.25 4.53
CA GLU A 70 -6.02 17.50 5.23
C GLU A 70 -5.77 17.37 6.73
N LYS A 71 -5.14 18.39 7.31
CA LYS A 71 -4.87 18.43 8.76
C LYS A 71 -6.16 18.25 9.56
N ASP A 72 -6.06 17.48 10.64
CA ASP A 72 -7.13 17.18 11.60
C ASP A 72 -8.27 16.32 11.03
N GLN A 73 -8.19 15.88 9.79
CA GLN A 73 -9.17 14.99 9.17
C GLN A 73 -8.84 13.53 9.46
N TRP A 74 -9.88 12.74 9.73
CA TRP A 74 -9.78 11.28 9.85
C TRP A 74 -9.95 10.60 8.50
N TYR A 75 -9.23 9.48 8.33
CA TYR A 75 -9.24 8.68 7.09
C TYR A 75 -9.32 7.20 7.40
N HIS A 76 -9.97 6.46 6.49
CA HIS A 76 -10.04 5.01 6.49
C HIS A 76 -9.32 4.49 5.25
N LEU A 77 -8.17 3.84 5.47
CA LEU A 77 -7.41 3.14 4.43
C LEU A 77 -7.78 1.67 4.45
N LYS A 78 -8.07 1.09 3.29
CA LYS A 78 -8.25 -0.35 3.17
C LYS A 78 -7.66 -0.87 1.87
N PHE A 79 -7.23 -2.11 1.88
CA PHE A 79 -6.77 -2.84 0.69
C PHE A 79 -6.79 -4.33 0.97
N ASP A 80 -6.77 -5.11 -0.12
CA ASP A 80 -6.63 -6.55 -0.07
C ASP A 80 -5.23 -6.92 -0.54
N VAL A 81 -4.58 -7.86 0.14
CA VAL A 81 -3.24 -8.32 -0.18
C VAL A 81 -3.12 -9.82 0.09
N LYS A 82 -2.41 -10.51 -0.80
CA LYS A 82 -2.07 -11.93 -0.60
C LYS A 82 -0.64 -12.22 -1.02
N SER A 83 -0.08 -13.26 -0.46
CA SER A 83 1.24 -13.79 -0.82
C SER A 83 1.21 -15.31 -0.81
N ASN A 84 2.04 -15.92 -1.65
CA ASN A 84 2.25 -17.37 -1.61
C ASN A 84 3.47 -17.78 -0.78
N LEU A 85 4.07 -16.81 -0.07
CA LEU A 85 5.16 -17.03 0.88
C LEU A 85 4.87 -16.22 2.14
N ALA A 86 5.01 -16.86 3.30
CA ALA A 86 4.89 -16.16 4.59
C ALA A 86 6.02 -15.15 4.75
N ARG A 87 5.68 -13.86 4.92
CA ARG A 87 6.64 -12.78 5.08
C ARG A 87 5.99 -11.52 5.61
N LYS A 88 6.81 -10.58 6.04
CA LYS A 88 6.37 -9.24 6.40
C LYS A 88 6.45 -8.31 5.20
N ILE A 89 5.46 -7.42 5.08
CA ILE A 89 5.50 -6.24 4.22
C ILE A 89 5.18 -5.00 5.07
N MET A 90 5.43 -3.82 4.51
CA MET A 90 5.16 -2.56 5.20
C MET A 90 4.38 -1.62 4.31
N TYR A 91 3.54 -0.77 4.91
CA TYR A 91 2.88 0.30 4.19
C TYR A 91 2.87 1.58 5.02
N ALA A 92 2.74 2.69 4.31
CA ALA A 92 2.55 4.01 4.91
C ALA A 92 1.92 4.95 3.90
N ILE A 93 1.21 5.98 4.39
CA ILE A 93 0.98 7.19 3.62
C ILE A 93 1.93 8.23 4.21
N GLN A 94 2.80 8.77 3.37
CA GLN A 94 3.96 9.51 3.82
C GLN A 94 4.20 10.77 3.00
N ARG A 95 5.01 11.66 3.55
CA ARG A 95 5.49 12.83 2.84
C ARG A 95 6.39 12.40 1.69
N ASP A 96 6.33 13.14 0.57
CA ASP A 96 7.28 12.99 -0.52
C ASP A 96 8.60 13.66 -0.12
N GLY A 97 9.59 12.87 0.24
CA GLY A 97 10.90 13.30 0.67
C GLY A 97 11.93 13.40 -0.45
N SER A 98 11.50 13.33 -1.72
CA SER A 98 12.44 13.28 -2.85
C SER A 98 13.31 14.53 -2.98
N SER A 99 12.86 15.69 -2.46
CA SER A 99 13.65 16.94 -2.51
C SER A 99 14.52 17.22 -1.29
N ASP A 100 14.15 16.68 -0.10
CA ASP A 100 14.79 17.03 1.17
C ASP A 100 15.06 15.82 2.08
N ASN A 101 14.77 14.62 1.59
CA ASN A 101 14.91 13.37 2.34
C ASN A 101 14.04 13.26 3.62
N ASP A 102 12.94 14.00 3.66
CA ASP A 102 11.97 13.93 4.74
C ASP A 102 10.76 13.08 4.31
N TRP A 103 10.79 11.80 4.67
CA TRP A 103 9.77 10.79 4.34
C TRP A 103 8.83 10.52 5.52
N THR A 104 8.47 11.55 6.28
CA THR A 104 7.61 11.41 7.46
C THR A 104 6.37 10.55 7.15
N PRO A 105 6.18 9.42 7.84
CA PRO A 105 5.00 8.57 7.65
C PRO A 105 3.82 9.09 8.47
N TYR A 106 2.83 9.67 7.82
CA TYR A 106 1.65 10.23 8.49
C TYR A 106 0.80 9.16 9.18
N THR A 107 0.81 7.94 8.65
CA THR A 107 0.16 6.76 9.25
C THR A 107 1.03 6.03 10.26
N GLY A 108 2.30 6.42 10.40
CA GLY A 108 3.35 5.54 10.90
C GLY A 108 3.72 4.49 9.84
N SER A 109 4.86 3.84 10.03
CA SER A 109 5.27 2.69 9.20
C SER A 109 4.58 1.44 9.75
N ARG A 110 3.68 0.86 8.97
CA ARG A 110 2.81 -0.24 9.40
C ARG A 110 3.29 -1.56 8.82
N ILE A 111 3.62 -2.52 9.67
CA ILE A 111 4.07 -3.85 9.25
C ILE A 111 2.89 -4.81 9.27
N ILE A 112 2.76 -5.62 8.21
CA ILE A 112 1.78 -6.68 8.06
C ILE A 112 2.49 -8.01 7.94
N ASP A 113 2.03 -9.01 8.69
CA ASP A 113 2.44 -10.41 8.52
C ASP A 113 1.55 -11.06 7.46
N LEU A 114 2.12 -11.42 6.32
CA LEU A 114 1.42 -12.17 5.29
C LEU A 114 1.52 -13.66 5.60
N ALA A 115 0.37 -14.35 5.58
CA ALA A 115 0.27 -15.76 5.95
C ALA A 115 0.94 -16.71 4.94
N GLY A 116 1.04 -16.29 3.68
CA GLY A 116 1.69 -17.10 2.65
C GLY A 116 0.83 -18.25 2.12
N ASP A 117 -0.46 -18.21 2.38
CA ASP A 117 -1.42 -19.26 1.99
C ASP A 117 -2.12 -19.00 0.65
N GLY A 118 -1.75 -17.92 -0.04
CA GLY A 118 -2.38 -17.51 -1.30
C GLY A 118 -3.78 -16.95 -1.17
N GLN A 119 -4.27 -16.70 0.05
CA GLN A 119 -5.58 -16.10 0.29
C GLN A 119 -5.47 -14.62 0.58
N TYR A 120 -6.42 -13.81 0.08
CA TYR A 120 -6.45 -12.39 0.37
C TYR A 120 -6.69 -12.12 1.85
N GLN A 121 -5.86 -11.24 2.40
CA GLN A 121 -6.06 -10.62 3.72
C GLN A 121 -6.65 -9.24 3.50
N ASN A 122 -7.72 -8.94 4.23
CA ASN A 122 -8.37 -7.64 4.18
C ASN A 122 -7.75 -6.75 5.25
N ILE A 123 -7.03 -5.72 4.83
CA ILE A 123 -6.34 -4.80 5.73
C ILE A 123 -7.10 -3.49 5.76
N SER A 124 -7.30 -2.96 6.96
CA SER A 124 -7.88 -1.64 7.15
C SER A 124 -7.21 -0.91 8.31
N TYR A 125 -7.14 0.41 8.20
CA TYR A 125 -6.53 1.24 9.22
C TYR A 125 -7.14 2.63 9.21
N ASP A 126 -7.62 3.07 10.37
CA ASP A 126 -8.14 4.41 10.58
C ASP A 126 -7.06 5.29 11.21
N PHE A 127 -6.84 6.48 10.65
CA PHE A 127 -5.85 7.39 11.19
C PHE A 127 -6.32 8.84 11.05
N LYS A 128 -5.79 9.69 11.93
CA LYS A 128 -5.97 11.13 11.88
C LYS A 128 -4.73 11.78 11.29
N MET A 129 -4.91 12.68 10.35
CA MET A 129 -3.80 13.49 9.83
C MET A 129 -3.45 14.57 10.85
N SER A 130 -2.46 14.33 11.69
CA SER A 130 -2.04 15.25 12.76
C SER A 130 -1.04 16.31 12.30
N CYS A 131 -0.42 16.11 11.15
CA CYS A 131 0.52 17.03 10.55
C CYS A 131 -0.20 18.07 9.68
N ASP A 132 0.55 19.05 9.18
CA ASP A 132 0.02 20.04 8.26
C ASP A 132 -0.51 19.37 6.99
N THR A 133 -1.54 19.97 6.38
CA THR A 133 -2.13 19.50 5.13
C THR A 133 -1.06 19.23 4.08
N ASP A 134 -1.11 18.04 3.49
CA ASP A 134 -0.24 17.61 2.40
C ASP A 134 -1.09 17.05 1.26
N MET A 135 -1.16 17.80 0.16
CA MET A 135 -1.95 17.43 -1.02
C MET A 135 -1.18 16.49 -1.95
N LYS A 136 0.07 16.18 -1.65
CA LYS A 136 0.98 15.39 -2.48
C LYS A 136 1.62 14.22 -1.73
N ALA A 137 0.93 13.71 -0.71
CA ALA A 137 1.40 12.55 0.02
C ALA A 137 1.48 11.31 -0.88
N ILE A 138 2.22 10.32 -0.45
CA ILE A 138 2.47 9.09 -1.19
C ILE A 138 1.97 7.91 -0.38
N LEU A 139 1.08 7.11 -0.98
CA LEU A 139 0.81 5.76 -0.47
C LEU A 139 1.93 4.85 -0.97
N SER A 140 2.65 4.21 -0.06
CA SER A 140 3.76 3.32 -0.40
C SER A 140 3.57 1.96 0.25
N PHE A 141 3.67 0.91 -0.57
CA PHE A 141 3.82 -0.47 -0.11
C PHE A 141 5.29 -0.85 -0.29
N THR A 142 5.94 -1.18 0.80
CA THR A 142 7.37 -1.47 0.88
C THR A 142 7.55 -2.98 0.97
N LEU A 143 8.18 -3.56 -0.05
CA LEU A 143 8.19 -5.00 -0.31
C LEU A 143 9.59 -5.60 -0.36
N GLY A 144 10.61 -4.84 0.01
CA GLY A 144 11.99 -5.34 0.10
C GLY A 144 12.23 -6.11 1.39
N ALA A 145 13.42 -5.95 1.98
CA ALA A 145 13.80 -6.62 3.22
C ALA A 145 13.18 -5.95 4.43
N VAL A 146 11.88 -6.15 4.63
CA VAL A 146 11.12 -5.57 5.74
C VAL A 146 11.56 -6.21 7.05
N ASP A 147 11.74 -5.40 8.08
CA ASP A 147 12.22 -5.83 9.40
C ASP A 147 13.57 -6.57 9.31
N GLY A 148 14.41 -6.18 8.35
CA GLY A 148 15.73 -6.77 8.13
C GLY A 148 15.72 -8.17 7.52
N GLN A 149 14.56 -8.66 7.07
CA GLN A 149 14.41 -10.01 6.53
C GLN A 149 14.57 -10.03 5.01
N ALA A 150 15.79 -10.22 4.53
CA ALA A 150 16.07 -10.43 3.11
C ALA A 150 15.58 -11.82 2.66
N ILE A 151 14.93 -11.87 1.48
CA ILE A 151 14.35 -13.09 0.92
C ILE A 151 14.83 -13.27 -0.51
N ASP A 152 15.50 -14.38 -0.79
CA ASP A 152 15.95 -14.75 -2.14
C ASP A 152 15.03 -15.76 -2.82
N GLN A 153 14.05 -16.30 -2.09
CA GLN A 153 13.08 -17.23 -2.65
C GLN A 153 12.06 -16.46 -3.49
N LYS A 154 11.91 -16.87 -4.76
CA LYS A 154 10.90 -16.30 -5.66
C LYS A 154 9.50 -16.51 -5.11
N HIS A 155 8.71 -15.44 -5.08
CA HIS A 155 7.33 -15.46 -4.61
C HIS A 155 6.51 -14.36 -5.27
N ARG A 156 5.20 -14.38 -5.01
CA ARG A 156 4.25 -13.42 -5.58
C ARG A 156 3.45 -12.76 -4.47
N ILE A 157 3.24 -11.46 -4.65
CA ILE A 157 2.36 -10.64 -3.82
C ILE A 157 1.35 -9.96 -4.74
N CYS A 158 0.06 -10.05 -4.41
CA CYS A 158 -1.00 -9.40 -5.16
C CYS A 158 -1.72 -8.38 -4.30
N PHE A 159 -2.01 -7.21 -4.87
CA PHE A 159 -2.82 -6.15 -4.27
C PHE A 159 -4.07 -5.90 -5.07
N ASP A 160 -5.17 -5.58 -4.39
CA ASP A 160 -6.43 -5.20 -5.01
C ASP A 160 -7.26 -4.34 -4.06
N ASN A 161 -8.29 -3.69 -4.58
CA ASN A 161 -9.30 -2.97 -3.81
C ASN A 161 -8.72 -1.94 -2.83
N ILE A 162 -7.77 -1.14 -3.30
CA ILE A 162 -7.15 -0.10 -2.49
C ILE A 162 -8.06 1.13 -2.46
N SER A 163 -8.42 1.59 -1.28
CA SER A 163 -9.22 2.80 -1.13
C SER A 163 -8.82 3.60 0.10
N LEU A 164 -9.00 4.91 0.02
CA LEU A 164 -8.80 5.84 1.12
C LEU A 164 -9.97 6.81 1.15
N GLU A 165 -10.72 6.84 2.23
CA GLU A 165 -11.90 7.67 2.39
C GLU A 165 -11.77 8.58 3.60
N LYS A 166 -12.31 9.79 3.50
CA LYS A 166 -12.53 10.63 4.67
C LYS A 166 -13.64 10.02 5.51
N ILE A 167 -13.43 9.99 6.81
CA ILE A 167 -14.42 9.52 7.77
C ILE A 167 -14.57 10.54 8.90
N ASP A 168 -15.68 10.45 9.63
CA ASP A 168 -15.81 11.16 10.87
C ASP A 168 -14.87 10.56 11.95
N ALA A 169 -14.50 11.36 12.94
CA ALA A 169 -13.70 10.85 14.04
C ALA A 169 -14.41 9.64 14.66
N PRO A 170 -13.68 8.54 14.94
CA PRO A 170 -14.27 7.38 15.57
C PRO A 170 -14.91 7.77 16.92
N GLU A 171 -16.11 7.23 17.18
CA GLU A 171 -16.76 7.43 18.47
C GLU A 171 -15.92 6.75 19.56
N ILE A 172 -15.55 7.54 20.57
CA ILE A 172 -14.95 7.00 21.78
C ILE A 172 -16.10 6.65 22.70
N ASP A 173 -16.33 5.36 22.97
CA ASP A 173 -17.20 4.94 24.06
C ASP A 173 -16.54 5.39 25.37
N GLU A 174 -16.98 6.53 25.88
CA GLU A 174 -16.55 6.94 27.21
C GLU A 174 -17.12 5.94 28.24
N PRO A 175 -16.28 5.37 29.11
CA PRO A 175 -16.78 4.53 30.17
C PRO A 175 -17.67 5.37 31.08
N VAL A 176 -18.87 4.89 31.28
CA VAL A 176 -19.85 5.51 32.20
C VAL A 176 -19.39 5.33 33.64
#